data_c2e9c3c04d2ad8f99514f7c16457dd07
#
_entry.id   c2e9c3c04d2ad8f99514f7c16457dd07
#
_cell.length_a   1.000
_cell.length_b   1.000
_cell.length_c   1.000
_cell.angle_alpha   90.00
_cell.angle_beta   90.00
_cell.angle_gamma   90.00
#
_symmetry.space_group_name_H-M   'P 1'
#
loop_
_entity.id
_entity.type
_entity.pdbx_description
1 polymer ?
#
loop_
_entity_poly.entity_id
_entity_poly.type
_entity_poly.pdbx_seq_one_letter_code
_entity_poly.pdbx_strand_id
1 'polypeptide(L)'
;MLLSEMNKEQLEKFRADAQAEYDGYKEKGLSLNMARGKPSSGQLDLAMQMLAAVNSYDADYKASDGTDCRNYGGLDGIIDAKNLFSAMLGVSNDELIVCGNSSLNIMYDMIARCIIFGVDGIQKPWKDYEKIKWLCPAPGYDRHFAICESFGIEMIPIPLGENGPDMDMIEKLVSEDDTIKGIWCVPMYSNPTGITYSDEVVRRFARLKPKAGDFRIFWDNAYCIHHLTETPDKLLNILDECKKAGNDDMVYLSLIHISEPTRQAEIS
;
A
#
# COMPACT_ATOMS: atom_id res chain seq x y z
N MET A 1 -8.81 -24.73 21.98
CA MET A 1 -7.93 -25.48 22.91
C MET A 1 -6.55 -25.50 22.26
N LEU A 2 -5.52 -25.08 22.97
CA LEU A 2 -4.15 -25.12 22.46
C LEU A 2 -3.64 -26.57 22.47
N LEU A 3 -2.80 -26.94 21.51
CA LEU A 3 -2.21 -28.31 21.46
C LEU A 3 -1.45 -28.65 22.75
N SER A 4 -0.85 -27.66 23.41
CA SER A 4 -0.18 -27.80 24.70
C SER A 4 -1.09 -28.13 25.89
N GLU A 5 -2.40 -27.94 25.72
CA GLU A 5 -3.43 -28.20 26.74
C GLU A 5 -4.12 -29.56 26.56
N MET A 6 -3.82 -30.25 25.45
CA MET A 6 -4.42 -31.53 25.11
C MET A 6 -3.70 -32.68 25.84
N ASN A 7 -4.49 -33.64 26.34
CA ASN A 7 -3.93 -34.90 26.83
C ASN A 7 -3.53 -35.81 25.65
N LYS A 8 -2.87 -36.94 25.94
CA LYS A 8 -2.34 -37.86 24.92
C LYS A 8 -3.43 -38.40 23.97
N GLU A 9 -4.57 -38.79 24.48
CA GLU A 9 -5.69 -39.32 23.69
C GLU A 9 -6.27 -38.25 22.76
N GLN A 10 -6.42 -37.01 23.25
CA GLN A 10 -6.88 -35.88 22.45
C GLN A 10 -5.88 -35.53 21.34
N LEU A 11 -4.57 -35.60 21.62
CA LEU A 11 -3.53 -35.37 20.59
C LEU A 11 -3.51 -36.47 19.54
N GLU A 12 -3.67 -37.75 19.94
CA GLU A 12 -3.75 -38.87 19.01
C GLU A 12 -4.98 -38.77 18.10
N LYS A 13 -6.13 -38.39 18.66
CA LYS A 13 -7.34 -38.13 17.87
C LYS A 13 -7.14 -36.95 16.92
N PHE A 14 -6.65 -35.81 17.41
CA PHE A 14 -6.39 -34.64 16.59
C PHE A 14 -5.44 -34.98 15.42
N ARG A 15 -4.37 -35.74 15.67
CA ARG A 15 -3.46 -36.22 14.64
C ARG A 15 -4.15 -37.09 13.61
N ALA A 16 -4.99 -38.02 14.05
CA ALA A 16 -5.72 -38.92 13.15
C ALA A 16 -6.71 -38.14 12.26
N ASP A 17 -7.44 -37.21 12.84
CA ASP A 17 -8.39 -36.37 12.12
C ASP A 17 -7.67 -35.47 11.08
N ALA A 18 -6.59 -34.80 11.47
CA ALA A 18 -5.77 -33.99 10.59
C ALA A 18 -5.10 -34.82 9.45
N GLN A 19 -4.65 -36.04 9.75
CA GLN A 19 -4.13 -36.93 8.73
C GLN A 19 -5.19 -37.36 7.73
N ALA A 20 -6.40 -37.70 8.20
CA ALA A 20 -7.51 -38.07 7.33
C ALA A 20 -7.92 -36.92 6.41
N GLU A 21 -7.97 -35.68 6.95
CA GLU A 21 -8.25 -34.49 6.17
C GLU A 21 -7.18 -34.25 5.10
N TYR A 22 -5.89 -34.33 5.47
CA TYR A 22 -4.78 -34.20 4.55
C TYR A 22 -4.84 -35.22 3.41
N ASP A 23 -5.08 -36.50 3.74
CA ASP A 23 -5.17 -37.57 2.76
C ASP A 23 -6.38 -37.35 1.83
N GLY A 24 -7.51 -36.87 2.35
CA GLY A 24 -8.68 -36.50 1.57
C GLY A 24 -8.39 -35.36 0.56
N TYR A 25 -7.59 -34.36 0.92
CA TYR A 25 -7.15 -33.34 -0.03
C TYR A 25 -6.17 -33.91 -1.07
N LYS A 26 -5.28 -34.79 -0.67
CA LYS A 26 -4.31 -35.42 -1.57
C LYS A 26 -5.01 -36.29 -2.62
N GLU A 27 -6.03 -37.03 -2.24
CA GLU A 27 -6.85 -37.84 -3.15
C GLU A 27 -7.58 -37.02 -4.24
N LYS A 28 -7.89 -35.74 -3.93
CA LYS A 28 -8.52 -34.84 -4.91
C LYS A 28 -7.59 -34.46 -6.07
N GLY A 29 -6.29 -34.75 -5.98
CA GLY A 29 -5.30 -34.49 -7.04
C GLY A 29 -5.19 -33.00 -7.41
N LEU A 30 -5.42 -32.09 -6.45
CA LEU A 30 -5.41 -30.66 -6.70
C LEU A 30 -4.01 -30.18 -7.07
N SER A 31 -3.92 -29.41 -8.16
CA SER A 31 -2.71 -28.70 -8.57
C SER A 31 -2.93 -27.19 -8.42
N LEU A 32 -2.76 -26.71 -7.20
CA LEU A 32 -2.99 -25.29 -6.85
C LEU A 32 -1.64 -24.56 -6.71
N ASN A 33 -1.52 -23.44 -7.39
CA ASN A 33 -0.37 -22.56 -7.22
C ASN A 33 -0.73 -21.44 -6.21
N MET A 34 -0.14 -21.52 -5.03
CA MET A 34 -0.33 -20.53 -3.95
C MET A 34 0.83 -19.53 -3.86
N ALA A 35 1.78 -19.56 -4.78
CA ALA A 35 2.97 -18.70 -4.73
C ALA A 35 2.63 -17.22 -5.01
N ARG A 36 1.56 -16.96 -5.77
CA ARG A 36 1.08 -15.60 -6.08
C ARG A 36 -0.44 -15.59 -6.22
N GLY A 37 -1.09 -14.62 -5.60
CA GLY A 37 -2.47 -14.26 -5.91
C GLY A 37 -2.51 -13.64 -7.31
N LYS A 38 -3.20 -14.28 -8.26
CA LYS A 38 -3.44 -13.76 -9.60
C LYS A 38 -4.94 -13.81 -9.88
N PRO A 39 -5.53 -12.79 -10.53
CA PRO A 39 -6.88 -12.87 -11.02
C PRO A 39 -7.03 -14.06 -11.99
N SER A 40 -8.14 -14.75 -11.91
CA SER A 40 -8.48 -15.78 -12.91
C SER A 40 -8.80 -15.14 -14.25
N SER A 41 -8.73 -15.90 -15.34
CA SER A 41 -9.12 -15.42 -16.68
C SER A 41 -10.54 -14.83 -16.70
N GLY A 42 -11.51 -15.46 -16.02
CA GLY A 42 -12.86 -14.93 -15.93
C GLY A 42 -12.97 -13.58 -15.19
N GLN A 43 -12.08 -13.32 -14.24
CA GLN A 43 -12.00 -12.00 -13.59
C GLN A 43 -11.37 -10.95 -14.53
N LEU A 44 -10.36 -11.34 -15.31
CA LEU A 44 -9.75 -10.46 -16.31
C LEU A 44 -10.73 -10.12 -17.44
N ASP A 45 -11.56 -11.08 -17.86
CA ASP A 45 -12.57 -10.89 -18.90
C ASP A 45 -13.57 -9.78 -18.54
N LEU A 46 -13.83 -9.54 -17.24
CA LEU A 46 -14.70 -8.44 -16.81
C LEU A 46 -14.14 -7.07 -17.18
N ALA A 47 -12.83 -6.92 -17.23
CA ALA A 47 -12.14 -5.67 -17.56
C ALA A 47 -11.89 -5.48 -19.06
N MET A 48 -12.06 -6.52 -19.89
CA MET A 48 -11.72 -6.46 -21.32
C MET A 48 -12.48 -5.39 -22.11
N GLN A 49 -13.70 -5.06 -21.68
CA GLN A 49 -14.49 -4.00 -22.33
C GLN A 49 -13.83 -2.63 -22.22
N MET A 50 -13.01 -2.38 -21.19
CA MET A 50 -12.25 -1.12 -21.03
C MET A 50 -11.27 -0.91 -22.19
N LEU A 51 -10.65 -1.97 -22.70
CA LEU A 51 -9.71 -1.91 -23.82
C LEU A 51 -10.41 -1.53 -25.14
N ALA A 52 -11.69 -1.81 -25.25
CA ALA A 52 -12.50 -1.48 -26.42
C ALA A 52 -13.17 -0.11 -26.33
N ALA A 53 -13.25 0.50 -25.16
CA ALA A 53 -14.01 1.73 -24.93
C ALA A 53 -13.51 2.93 -25.73
N VAL A 54 -12.20 2.99 -26.05
CA VAL A 54 -11.56 4.07 -26.85
C VAL A 54 -11.03 3.56 -28.20
N ASN A 55 -11.55 2.45 -28.70
CA ASN A 55 -11.00 1.73 -29.84
C ASN A 55 -11.75 2.00 -31.18
N SER A 56 -12.84 2.74 -31.15
CA SER A 56 -13.63 3.03 -32.33
C SER A 56 -13.33 4.41 -32.89
N TYR A 57 -13.47 4.59 -34.23
CA TYR A 57 -13.37 5.88 -34.88
C TYR A 57 -14.47 6.86 -34.42
N ASP A 58 -15.52 6.35 -33.80
CA ASP A 58 -16.65 7.13 -33.27
C ASP A 58 -16.52 7.44 -31.79
N ALA A 59 -15.40 7.03 -31.14
CA ALA A 59 -15.17 7.31 -29.72
C ALA A 59 -14.91 8.81 -29.50
N ASP A 60 -15.56 9.38 -28.50
CA ASP A 60 -15.21 10.70 -28.02
C ASP A 60 -13.89 10.61 -27.22
N TYR A 61 -12.84 11.21 -27.77
CA TYR A 61 -11.52 11.24 -27.14
C TYR A 61 -11.33 12.42 -26.19
N LYS A 62 -12.40 13.10 -25.85
CA LYS A 62 -12.35 14.25 -24.95
C LYS A 62 -12.71 13.87 -23.52
N ALA A 63 -11.95 14.38 -22.58
CA ALA A 63 -12.34 14.40 -21.18
C ALA A 63 -13.57 15.30 -20.97
N SER A 64 -14.24 15.17 -19.82
CA SER A 64 -15.47 15.92 -19.51
C SER A 64 -15.29 17.45 -19.51
N ASP A 65 -14.07 17.93 -19.32
CA ASP A 65 -13.69 19.35 -19.43
C ASP A 65 -13.34 19.80 -20.86
N GLY A 66 -13.44 18.90 -21.85
CA GLY A 66 -13.13 19.15 -23.25
C GLY A 66 -11.68 18.92 -23.66
N THR A 67 -10.81 18.50 -22.74
CA THR A 67 -9.41 18.16 -23.02
C THR A 67 -9.33 16.99 -24.00
N ASP A 68 -8.60 17.13 -25.11
CA ASP A 68 -8.36 16.04 -26.06
C ASP A 68 -7.29 15.10 -25.52
N CYS A 69 -7.73 13.89 -25.09
CA CYS A 69 -6.87 12.89 -24.45
C CYS A 69 -5.79 12.30 -25.38
N ARG A 70 -5.83 12.59 -26.68
CA ARG A 70 -4.81 12.17 -27.65
C ARG A 70 -3.60 13.12 -27.68
N ASN A 71 -3.70 14.26 -27.00
CA ASN A 71 -2.66 15.27 -26.97
C ASN A 71 -1.96 15.30 -25.60
N TYR A 72 -0.76 15.89 -25.57
CA TYR A 72 -0.05 16.13 -24.31
C TYR A 72 -0.48 17.48 -23.70
N GLY A 73 -0.23 17.68 -22.40
CA GLY A 73 -0.43 18.97 -21.75
C GLY A 73 -0.82 18.93 -20.28
N GLY A 74 -1.53 17.91 -19.81
CA GLY A 74 -1.82 17.74 -18.38
C GLY A 74 -0.65 17.10 -17.65
N LEU A 75 -0.28 17.64 -16.47
CA LEU A 75 0.83 17.11 -15.66
C LEU A 75 0.35 16.18 -14.54
N ASP A 76 -0.90 16.28 -14.14
CA ASP A 76 -1.47 15.66 -12.94
C ASP A 76 -2.65 14.72 -13.23
N GLY A 77 -2.93 14.46 -14.52
CA GLY A 77 -3.99 13.56 -14.98
C GLY A 77 -5.21 14.29 -15.56
N ILE A 78 -6.03 13.55 -16.30
CA ILE A 78 -7.30 14.07 -16.84
C ILE A 78 -8.34 14.18 -15.74
N ILE A 79 -9.27 15.13 -15.88
CA ILE A 79 -10.26 15.43 -14.84
C ILE A 79 -11.13 14.22 -14.47
N ASP A 80 -11.49 13.39 -15.45
CA ASP A 80 -12.33 12.21 -15.22
C ASP A 80 -11.61 11.17 -14.35
N ALA A 81 -10.31 10.95 -14.58
CA ALA A 81 -9.50 10.08 -13.75
C ALA A 81 -9.32 10.68 -12.34
N LYS A 82 -9.08 11.98 -12.23
CA LYS A 82 -8.98 12.66 -10.93
C LYS A 82 -10.30 12.53 -10.16
N ASN A 83 -11.46 12.75 -10.78
CA ASN A 83 -12.76 12.59 -10.13
C ASN A 83 -12.99 11.16 -9.62
N LEU A 84 -12.60 10.14 -10.41
CA LEU A 84 -12.73 8.75 -10.02
C LEU A 84 -11.87 8.44 -8.77
N PHE A 85 -10.60 8.76 -8.81
CA PHE A 85 -9.67 8.43 -7.72
C PHE A 85 -9.87 9.33 -6.49
N SER A 86 -10.28 10.57 -6.68
CA SER A 86 -10.69 11.47 -5.60
C SER A 86 -11.83 10.87 -4.77
N ALA A 87 -12.86 10.34 -5.44
CA ALA A 87 -13.96 9.67 -4.76
C ALA A 87 -13.53 8.39 -4.02
N MET A 88 -12.60 7.61 -4.61
CA MET A 88 -12.09 6.38 -3.99
C MET A 88 -11.21 6.63 -2.78
N LEU A 89 -10.39 7.67 -2.81
CA LEU A 89 -9.44 8.00 -1.75
C LEU A 89 -10.00 8.98 -0.71
N GLY A 90 -11.11 9.64 -1.02
CA GLY A 90 -11.67 10.68 -0.16
C GLY A 90 -10.78 11.92 -0.07
N VAL A 91 -10.15 12.31 -1.18
CA VAL A 91 -9.27 13.50 -1.28
C VAL A 91 -9.79 14.46 -2.34
N SER A 92 -9.36 15.73 -2.34
CA SER A 92 -9.74 16.66 -3.39
C SER A 92 -8.91 16.45 -4.67
N ASN A 93 -9.41 16.94 -5.80
CA ASN A 93 -8.69 16.86 -7.07
C ASN A 93 -7.34 17.61 -7.05
N ASP A 94 -7.24 18.66 -6.24
CA ASP A 94 -6.01 19.46 -6.11
C ASP A 94 -4.91 18.73 -5.32
N GLU A 95 -5.30 17.71 -4.56
CA GLU A 95 -4.39 16.86 -3.76
C GLU A 95 -4.01 15.57 -4.50
N LEU A 96 -4.48 15.41 -5.74
CA LEU A 96 -4.35 14.16 -6.50
C LEU A 96 -3.54 14.35 -7.76
N ILE A 97 -2.57 13.46 -7.95
CA ILE A 97 -1.80 13.31 -9.18
C ILE A 97 -1.99 11.89 -9.71
N VAL A 98 -2.52 11.76 -10.92
CA VAL A 98 -2.67 10.48 -11.62
C VAL A 98 -1.39 10.21 -12.40
N CYS A 99 -0.64 9.22 -11.93
CA CYS A 99 0.63 8.81 -12.53
C CYS A 99 0.49 7.47 -13.29
N GLY A 100 1.61 6.82 -13.52
CA GLY A 100 1.65 5.46 -14.06
C GLY A 100 0.99 4.44 -13.10
N ASN A 101 0.83 3.24 -13.59
CA ASN A 101 0.03 2.18 -12.98
C ASN A 101 0.72 1.36 -11.88
N SER A 102 1.83 1.79 -11.34
CA SER A 102 2.55 1.07 -10.28
C SER A 102 2.91 2.00 -9.14
N SER A 103 2.29 1.80 -7.97
CA SER A 103 2.62 2.57 -6.76
C SER A 103 4.08 2.38 -6.34
N LEU A 104 4.65 1.18 -6.54
CA LEU A 104 6.07 0.93 -6.27
C LEU A 104 7.01 1.81 -7.09
N ASN A 105 6.71 2.04 -8.37
CA ASN A 105 7.51 2.94 -9.20
C ASN A 105 7.43 4.37 -8.67
N ILE A 106 6.23 4.83 -8.31
CA ILE A 106 6.02 6.17 -7.75
C ILE A 106 6.78 6.31 -6.42
N MET A 107 6.68 5.33 -5.53
CA MET A 107 7.40 5.33 -4.25
C MET A 107 8.91 5.33 -4.46
N TYR A 108 9.42 4.53 -5.38
CA TYR A 108 10.84 4.53 -5.75
C TYR A 108 11.28 5.89 -6.26
N ASP A 109 10.54 6.48 -7.19
CA ASP A 109 10.83 7.79 -7.77
C ASP A 109 10.78 8.91 -6.71
N MET A 110 9.81 8.86 -5.79
CA MET A 110 9.71 9.82 -4.69
C MET A 110 10.93 9.75 -3.77
N ILE A 111 11.37 8.55 -3.39
CA ILE A 111 12.59 8.38 -2.59
C ILE A 111 13.82 8.84 -3.36
N ALA A 112 13.96 8.48 -4.64
CA ALA A 112 15.05 8.93 -5.48
C ALA A 112 15.12 10.48 -5.56
N ARG A 113 13.98 11.14 -5.70
CA ARG A 113 13.89 12.60 -5.68
C ARG A 113 14.31 13.19 -4.34
N CYS A 114 13.85 12.62 -3.23
CA CYS A 114 14.26 13.06 -1.89
C CYS A 114 15.78 12.88 -1.66
N ILE A 115 16.36 11.80 -2.19
CA ILE A 115 17.80 11.55 -2.13
C ILE A 115 18.56 12.61 -2.93
N ILE A 116 18.09 12.96 -4.12
CA ILE A 116 18.82 13.85 -5.04
C ILE A 116 18.59 15.33 -4.71
N PHE A 117 17.35 15.72 -4.42
CA PHE A 117 16.92 17.11 -4.34
C PHE A 117 16.44 17.55 -2.95
N GLY A 118 16.24 16.62 -2.02
CA GLY A 118 15.54 16.85 -0.75
C GLY A 118 14.02 16.80 -0.91
N VAL A 119 13.34 16.77 0.21
CA VAL A 119 11.88 16.82 0.24
C VAL A 119 11.42 18.20 -0.22
N ASP A 120 10.47 18.24 -1.14
CA ASP A 120 9.91 19.46 -1.75
C ASP A 120 10.94 20.40 -2.41
N GLY A 121 12.18 19.91 -2.67
CA GLY A 121 13.26 20.68 -3.25
C GLY A 121 13.79 21.83 -2.36
N ILE A 122 13.37 21.90 -1.11
CA ILE A 122 13.72 22.94 -0.14
C ILE A 122 14.61 22.38 0.98
N GLN A 123 14.33 21.14 1.39
CA GLN A 123 15.07 20.47 2.45
C GLN A 123 16.43 19.98 1.95
N LYS A 124 17.34 19.73 2.91
CA LYS A 124 18.66 19.14 2.59
C LYS A 124 18.48 17.80 1.87
N PRO A 125 19.12 17.57 0.70
CA PRO A 125 19.09 16.29 0.00
C PRO A 125 19.51 15.12 0.90
N TRP A 126 18.81 13.99 0.84
CA TRP A 126 19.12 12.86 1.71
C TRP A 126 20.50 12.24 1.42
N LYS A 127 21.03 12.39 0.22
CA LYS A 127 22.41 11.99 -0.13
C LYS A 127 23.49 12.71 0.67
N ASP A 128 23.16 13.88 1.26
CA ASP A 128 24.11 14.70 2.00
C ASP A 128 24.13 14.35 3.51
N TYR A 129 23.30 13.39 3.93
CA TYR A 129 23.38 12.77 5.25
C TYR A 129 24.35 11.58 5.19
N GLU A 130 25.13 11.40 6.26
CA GLU A 130 26.03 10.24 6.37
C GLU A 130 25.23 8.92 6.34
N LYS A 131 24.03 8.94 6.92
CA LYS A 131 23.16 7.78 7.02
C LYS A 131 21.72 8.25 7.11
N ILE A 132 20.83 7.53 6.45
CA ILE A 132 19.38 7.67 6.62
C ILE A 132 18.76 6.32 7.01
N LYS A 133 17.66 6.39 7.76
CA LYS A 133 16.96 5.24 8.30
C LYS A 133 15.48 5.29 7.90
N TRP A 134 14.88 4.10 7.88
CA TRP A 134 13.49 3.91 7.52
C TRP A 134 12.79 2.94 8.46
N LEU A 135 11.59 3.27 8.91
CA LEU A 135 10.79 2.39 9.73
C LEU A 135 10.03 1.40 8.84
N CYS A 136 10.14 0.13 9.18
CA CYS A 136 9.62 -0.99 8.40
C CYS A 136 8.72 -1.87 9.25
N PRO A 137 7.41 -1.60 9.34
CA PRO A 137 6.48 -2.52 10.00
C PRO A 137 6.59 -3.93 9.41
N ALA A 138 6.80 -4.92 10.29
CA ALA A 138 7.04 -6.31 9.90
C ALA A 138 6.21 -7.28 10.76
N PRO A 139 5.62 -8.34 10.15
CA PRO A 139 5.71 -8.70 8.73
C PRO A 139 5.09 -7.65 7.81
N GLY A 140 5.69 -7.36 6.65
CA GLY A 140 5.26 -6.31 5.73
C GLY A 140 5.53 -6.67 4.27
N TYR A 141 5.21 -5.75 3.36
CA TYR A 141 5.39 -5.99 1.94
C TYR A 141 6.88 -5.87 1.55
N ASP A 142 7.46 -6.97 1.14
CA ASP A 142 8.90 -7.12 0.85
C ASP A 142 9.43 -6.16 -0.22
N ARG A 143 8.59 -5.74 -1.17
CA ARG A 143 8.97 -4.81 -2.24
C ARG A 143 9.25 -3.40 -1.72
N HIS A 144 8.58 -2.97 -0.67
CA HIS A 144 8.91 -1.73 0.02
C HIS A 144 10.32 -1.80 0.63
N PHE A 145 10.66 -2.94 1.23
CA PHE A 145 11.98 -3.14 1.83
C PHE A 145 13.07 -3.18 0.76
N ALA A 146 12.79 -3.78 -0.40
CA ALA A 146 13.71 -3.79 -1.53
C ALA A 146 14.02 -2.36 -2.06
N ILE A 147 13.10 -1.40 -1.95
CA ILE A 147 13.40 0.00 -2.25
C ILE A 147 14.46 0.54 -1.29
N CYS A 148 14.30 0.30 0.01
CA CYS A 148 15.31 0.71 1.00
C CYS A 148 16.67 0.07 0.72
N GLU A 149 16.70 -1.22 0.42
CA GLU A 149 17.94 -1.93 0.07
C GLU A 149 18.62 -1.33 -1.15
N SER A 150 17.87 -0.99 -2.21
CA SER A 150 18.42 -0.45 -3.45
C SER A 150 19.11 0.90 -3.27
N PHE A 151 18.71 1.67 -2.25
CA PHE A 151 19.30 2.96 -1.91
C PHE A 151 20.26 2.90 -0.71
N GLY A 152 20.50 1.73 -0.13
CA GLY A 152 21.37 1.59 1.05
C GLY A 152 20.79 2.24 2.31
N ILE A 153 19.48 2.38 2.40
CA ILE A 153 18.77 2.93 3.56
C ILE A 153 18.74 1.89 4.68
N GLU A 154 19.13 2.26 5.90
CA GLU A 154 19.02 1.37 7.05
C GLU A 154 17.57 1.16 7.44
N MET A 155 17.15 -0.10 7.52
CA MET A 155 15.80 -0.46 7.93
C MET A 155 15.72 -0.76 9.42
N ILE A 156 14.74 -0.16 10.09
CA ILE A 156 14.39 -0.44 11.48
C ILE A 156 13.08 -1.21 11.49
N PRO A 157 13.08 -2.49 11.86
CA PRO A 157 11.84 -3.27 11.93
C PRO A 157 10.96 -2.78 13.09
N ILE A 158 9.67 -2.60 12.81
CA ILE A 158 8.66 -2.23 13.78
C ILE A 158 7.69 -3.41 13.94
N PRO A 159 7.41 -3.91 15.15
CA PRO A 159 6.42 -4.96 15.34
C PRO A 159 5.04 -4.54 14.82
N LEU A 160 4.37 -5.44 14.09
CA LEU A 160 3.02 -5.25 13.58
C LEU A 160 2.06 -6.11 14.40
N GLY A 161 1.17 -5.46 15.14
CA GLY A 161 0.12 -6.10 15.94
C GLY A 161 -1.22 -6.15 15.22
N GLU A 162 -2.26 -6.61 15.91
CA GLU A 162 -3.62 -6.78 15.37
C GLU A 162 -4.28 -5.46 14.94
N ASN A 163 -3.92 -4.35 15.57
CA ASN A 163 -4.50 -3.02 15.31
C ASN A 163 -3.60 -2.10 14.47
N GLY A 164 -2.43 -2.58 14.05
CA GLY A 164 -1.42 -1.80 13.35
C GLY A 164 -0.04 -1.93 13.98
N PRO A 165 0.94 -1.11 13.55
CA PRO A 165 2.30 -1.15 14.08
C PRO A 165 2.39 -0.59 15.51
N ASP A 166 3.49 -0.95 16.21
CA ASP A 166 3.81 -0.45 17.55
C ASP A 166 4.04 1.06 17.50
N MET A 167 2.99 1.82 17.81
CA MET A 167 3.04 3.28 17.78
C MET A 167 3.90 3.87 18.90
N ASP A 168 4.02 3.21 20.05
CA ASP A 168 4.86 3.70 21.14
C ASP A 168 6.33 3.69 20.72
N MET A 169 6.75 2.62 20.07
CA MET A 169 8.08 2.51 19.49
C MET A 169 8.30 3.53 18.36
N ILE A 170 7.34 3.71 17.47
CA ILE A 170 7.43 4.68 16.36
C ILE A 170 7.57 6.09 16.89
N GLU A 171 6.67 6.55 17.76
CA GLU A 171 6.68 7.89 18.33
C GLU A 171 7.99 8.21 19.04
N LYS A 172 8.51 7.26 19.81
CA LYS A 172 9.80 7.40 20.48
C LYS A 172 10.93 7.57 19.47
N LEU A 173 11.04 6.65 18.51
CA LEU A 173 12.13 6.65 17.53
C LEU A 173 12.15 7.93 16.68
N VAL A 174 11.00 8.34 16.13
CA VAL A 174 10.96 9.53 15.27
C VAL A 174 11.19 10.82 16.05
N SER A 175 10.86 10.88 17.34
CA SER A 175 11.08 12.06 18.17
C SER A 175 12.54 12.22 18.61
N GLU A 176 13.32 11.14 18.65
CA GLU A 176 14.70 11.14 19.14
C GLU A 176 15.75 11.21 18.02
N ASP A 177 15.47 10.65 16.84
CA ASP A 177 16.41 10.43 15.76
C ASP A 177 16.00 11.16 14.46
N ASP A 178 16.74 12.21 14.09
CA ASP A 178 16.53 13.00 12.88
C ASP A 178 17.07 12.34 11.60
N THR A 179 17.73 11.20 11.71
CA THR A 179 18.15 10.38 10.56
C THR A 179 17.04 9.49 10.03
N ILE A 180 15.94 9.30 10.78
CA ILE A 180 14.77 8.56 10.34
C ILE A 180 13.95 9.44 9.40
N LYS A 181 13.88 9.04 8.13
CA LYS A 181 13.27 9.86 7.06
C LYS A 181 11.90 9.40 6.64
N GLY A 182 11.49 8.21 7.02
CA GLY A 182 10.14 7.76 6.68
C GLY A 182 9.76 6.41 7.25
N ILE A 183 8.53 6.03 6.91
CA ILE A 183 7.90 4.78 7.28
C ILE A 183 7.05 4.24 6.13
N TRP A 184 7.07 2.92 5.94
CA TRP A 184 6.14 2.22 5.08
C TRP A 184 4.87 1.84 5.82
N CYS A 185 3.70 2.10 5.24
CA CYS A 185 2.42 1.69 5.79
C CYS A 185 1.57 1.03 4.70
N VAL A 186 1.03 -0.17 4.98
CA VAL A 186 -0.05 -0.79 4.21
C VAL A 186 -1.25 -0.92 5.16
N PRO A 187 -2.09 0.13 5.25
CA PRO A 187 -2.97 0.32 6.40
C PRO A 187 -4.25 -0.51 6.34
N MET A 188 -4.65 -1.02 5.18
CA MET A 188 -5.88 -1.79 5.00
C MET A 188 -5.55 -3.13 4.38
N TYR A 189 -6.02 -4.20 5.00
CA TYR A 189 -5.75 -5.59 4.57
C TYR A 189 -4.26 -5.83 4.31
N SER A 190 -3.42 -5.39 5.24
CA SER A 190 -1.96 -5.35 5.14
C SER A 190 -1.37 -6.67 4.61
N ASN A 191 -0.48 -6.60 3.65
CA ASN A 191 0.23 -7.75 3.11
C ASN A 191 1.50 -8.05 3.95
N PRO A 192 1.64 -9.26 4.54
CA PRO A 192 0.85 -10.47 4.34
C PRO A 192 -0.22 -10.75 5.40
N THR A 193 -0.39 -9.91 6.42
CA THR A 193 -1.16 -10.23 7.64
C THR A 193 -2.66 -10.08 7.49
N GLY A 194 -3.14 -9.31 6.51
CA GLY A 194 -4.56 -9.02 6.30
C GLY A 194 -5.20 -8.07 7.31
N ILE A 195 -4.41 -7.47 8.22
CA ILE A 195 -4.93 -6.53 9.22
C ILE A 195 -5.29 -5.19 8.63
N THR A 196 -6.22 -4.49 9.27
CA THR A 196 -6.55 -3.09 9.03
C THR A 196 -6.18 -2.25 10.23
N TYR A 197 -5.52 -1.11 10.03
CA TYR A 197 -5.13 -0.22 11.11
C TYR A 197 -6.36 0.37 11.81
N SER A 198 -6.32 0.40 13.14
CA SER A 198 -7.39 1.00 13.92
C SER A 198 -7.42 2.52 13.79
N ASP A 199 -8.58 3.12 14.04
CA ASP A 199 -8.77 4.57 14.09
C ASP A 199 -7.75 5.27 14.99
N GLU A 200 -7.41 4.66 16.13
CA GLU A 200 -6.45 5.22 17.07
C GLU A 200 -5.04 5.25 16.47
N VAL A 201 -4.63 4.18 15.80
CA VAL A 201 -3.33 4.11 15.11
C VAL A 201 -3.25 5.20 14.02
N VAL A 202 -4.31 5.37 13.21
CA VAL A 202 -4.34 6.42 12.18
C VAL A 202 -4.21 7.81 12.78
N ARG A 203 -4.94 8.10 13.88
CA ARG A 203 -4.84 9.39 14.58
C ARG A 203 -3.47 9.61 15.22
N ARG A 204 -2.82 8.56 15.71
CA ARG A 204 -1.45 8.64 16.25
C ARG A 204 -0.45 8.97 15.15
N PHE A 205 -0.56 8.33 13.98
CA PHE A 205 0.24 8.70 12.81
C PHE A 205 0.09 10.17 12.45
N ALA A 206 -1.15 10.66 12.37
CA ALA A 206 -1.43 12.05 12.02
C ALA A 206 -0.83 13.07 13.01
N ARG A 207 -0.63 12.67 14.27
CA ARG A 207 -0.10 13.51 15.35
C ARG A 207 1.39 13.32 15.63
N LEU A 208 2.10 12.52 14.82
CA LEU A 208 3.54 12.33 14.98
C LEU A 208 4.27 13.67 15.02
N LYS A 209 5.33 13.72 15.82
CA LYS A 209 6.21 14.88 15.93
C LYS A 209 7.65 14.45 15.66
N PRO A 210 7.98 14.18 14.39
CA PRO A 210 9.32 13.76 14.04
C PRO A 210 10.34 14.88 14.31
N LYS A 211 11.51 14.50 14.80
CA LYS A 211 12.65 15.39 14.90
C LYS A 211 13.17 15.81 13.52
N ALA A 212 13.05 14.92 12.53
CA ALA A 212 13.36 15.21 11.14
C ALA A 212 12.18 15.95 10.47
N GLY A 213 12.36 17.21 10.11
CA GLY A 213 11.34 18.00 9.40
C GLY A 213 11.01 17.49 8.00
N ASP A 214 11.88 16.64 7.46
CA ASP A 214 11.74 15.98 6.17
C ASP A 214 11.28 14.51 6.29
N PHE A 215 10.75 14.10 7.45
CA PHE A 215 10.13 12.78 7.64
C PHE A 215 8.83 12.67 6.83
N ARG A 216 8.61 11.51 6.18
CA ARG A 216 7.40 11.25 5.39
C ARG A 216 6.79 9.89 5.69
N ILE A 217 5.47 9.85 5.76
CA ILE A 217 4.67 8.62 5.86
C ILE A 217 4.27 8.20 4.44
N PHE A 218 4.74 7.05 4.00
CA PHE A 218 4.29 6.43 2.75
C PHE A 218 3.12 5.51 3.06
N TRP A 219 1.93 5.98 2.74
CA TRP A 219 0.65 5.33 3.05
C TRP A 219 0.11 4.62 1.83
N ASP A 220 0.52 3.36 1.66
CA ASP A 220 0.12 2.53 0.52
C ASP A 220 -1.26 1.91 0.76
N ASN A 221 -2.31 2.56 0.29
CA ASN A 221 -3.68 2.12 0.43
C ASN A 221 -4.11 1.19 -0.73
N ALA A 222 -3.24 0.25 -1.09
CA ALA A 222 -3.38 -0.66 -2.22
C ALA A 222 -4.71 -1.43 -2.24
N TYR A 223 -5.26 -1.71 -1.06
CA TYR A 223 -6.42 -2.60 -0.92
C TYR A 223 -7.71 -1.86 -0.52
N CYS A 224 -7.78 -0.56 -0.69
CA CYS A 224 -8.91 0.26 -0.23
C CYS A 224 -10.28 -0.16 -0.77
N ILE A 225 -10.31 -0.88 -1.90
CA ILE A 225 -11.53 -1.41 -2.53
C ILE A 225 -11.52 -2.94 -2.66
N HIS A 226 -10.48 -3.63 -2.18
CA HIS A 226 -10.34 -5.08 -2.29
C HIS A 226 -10.77 -5.77 -1.00
N HIS A 227 -12.04 -5.66 -0.68
CA HIS A 227 -12.59 -6.18 0.57
C HIS A 227 -12.51 -7.70 0.63
N LEU A 228 -12.14 -8.22 1.81
CA LEU A 228 -11.97 -9.66 2.05
C LEU A 228 -13.26 -10.35 2.49
N THR A 229 -14.26 -9.56 2.91
CA THR A 229 -15.55 -10.04 3.42
C THR A 229 -16.70 -9.19 2.88
N GLU A 230 -17.94 -9.67 3.04
CA GLU A 230 -19.14 -8.91 2.67
C GLU A 230 -19.35 -7.65 3.54
N THR A 231 -18.71 -7.59 4.70
CA THR A 231 -18.69 -6.41 5.56
C THR A 231 -17.30 -5.80 5.50
N PRO A 232 -17.10 -4.75 4.68
CA PRO A 232 -15.80 -4.10 4.53
C PRO A 232 -15.29 -3.51 5.85
N ASP A 233 -13.98 -3.64 6.08
CA ASP A 233 -13.33 -2.85 7.11
C ASP A 233 -13.43 -1.36 6.78
N LYS A 234 -13.35 -0.53 7.80
CA LYS A 234 -13.31 0.92 7.65
C LYS A 234 -11.94 1.42 8.09
N LEU A 235 -11.36 2.26 7.27
CA LEU A 235 -10.10 2.94 7.54
C LEU A 235 -10.35 4.46 7.56
N LEU A 236 -9.89 5.14 8.59
CA LEU A 236 -9.91 6.60 8.61
C LEU A 236 -9.03 7.16 7.49
N ASN A 237 -9.45 8.28 6.90
CA ASN A 237 -8.63 9.00 5.95
C ASN A 237 -7.46 9.66 6.68
N ILE A 238 -6.25 9.19 6.41
CA ILE A 238 -5.03 9.70 7.04
C ILE A 238 -4.79 11.18 6.71
N LEU A 239 -5.08 11.59 5.46
CA LEU A 239 -4.87 12.98 5.05
C LEU A 239 -5.78 13.94 5.81
N ASP A 240 -7.05 13.57 6.00
CA ASP A 240 -8.00 14.37 6.81
C ASP A 240 -7.54 14.47 8.27
N GLU A 241 -7.05 13.37 8.85
CA GLU A 241 -6.55 13.39 10.22
C GLU A 241 -5.24 14.21 10.32
N CYS A 242 -4.37 14.15 9.31
CA CYS A 242 -3.17 15.00 9.24
C CYS A 242 -3.53 16.48 9.11
N LYS A 243 -4.50 16.86 8.27
CA LYS A 243 -5.01 18.24 8.18
C LYS A 243 -5.53 18.76 9.52
N LYS A 244 -6.29 17.94 10.25
CA LYS A 244 -6.77 18.29 11.60
C LYS A 244 -5.62 18.49 12.61
N ALA A 245 -4.51 17.81 12.40
CA ALA A 245 -3.31 17.90 13.23
C ALA A 245 -2.31 18.97 12.77
N GLY A 246 -2.50 19.56 11.58
CA GLY A 246 -1.56 20.50 10.96
C GLY A 246 -0.29 19.84 10.43
N ASN A 247 -0.37 18.59 9.96
CA ASN A 247 0.73 17.75 9.47
C ASN A 247 0.43 17.15 8.08
N ASP A 248 -0.35 17.83 7.26
CA ASP A 248 -0.81 17.33 5.96
C ASP A 248 0.32 17.15 4.93
N ASP A 249 1.41 17.88 5.08
CA ASP A 249 2.63 17.72 4.28
C ASP A 249 3.44 16.45 4.61
N MET A 250 3.13 15.79 5.73
CA MET A 250 3.89 14.64 6.20
C MET A 250 3.54 13.33 5.49
N VAL A 251 2.38 13.25 4.79
CA VAL A 251 1.87 12.01 4.24
C VAL A 251 1.87 11.99 2.72
N TYR A 252 2.41 10.90 2.15
CA TYR A 252 2.24 10.53 0.76
C TYR A 252 1.26 9.35 0.69
N LEU A 253 0.04 9.64 0.25
CA LEU A 253 -1.02 8.64 0.07
C LEU A 253 -0.95 8.08 -1.35
N SER A 254 -0.79 6.78 -1.47
CA SER A 254 -0.79 6.10 -2.76
C SER A 254 -1.90 5.06 -2.86
N LEU A 255 -2.30 4.75 -4.09
CA LEU A 255 -3.24 3.73 -4.44
C LEU A 255 -2.67 2.92 -5.60
N ILE A 256 -2.61 1.62 -5.43
CA ILE A 256 -2.48 0.68 -6.54
C ILE A 256 -3.82 0.62 -7.26
N HIS A 257 -3.77 0.78 -8.59
CA HIS A 257 -4.98 0.93 -9.33
C HIS A 257 -5.66 -0.38 -9.71
N ILE A 258 -6.92 -0.23 -10.11
CA ILE A 258 -7.85 -1.30 -10.51
C ILE A 258 -7.37 -2.06 -11.77
N SER A 259 -6.43 -1.50 -12.55
CA SER A 259 -5.92 -2.10 -13.80
C SER A 259 -4.65 -2.95 -13.63
N GLU A 260 -4.11 -3.08 -12.42
CA GLU A 260 -2.95 -3.93 -12.15
C GLU A 260 -3.15 -5.42 -12.50
N PRO A 261 -4.36 -6.00 -12.41
CA PRO A 261 -4.60 -7.36 -12.88
C PRO A 261 -4.14 -7.63 -14.30
N THR A 262 -4.24 -6.66 -15.19
CA THR A 262 -3.81 -6.79 -16.59
C THR A 262 -2.29 -6.84 -16.74
N ARG A 263 -1.50 -6.08 -15.94
CA ARG A 263 -0.03 -6.02 -16.01
C ARG A 263 0.65 -7.21 -15.34
N GLN A 264 0.07 -7.80 -14.26
CA GLN A 264 0.61 -9.00 -13.65
C GLN A 264 0.53 -10.23 -14.56
N ALA A 265 -0.38 -10.22 -15.54
CA ALA A 265 -0.46 -11.26 -16.57
C ALA A 265 0.65 -11.13 -17.63
N GLU A 266 1.23 -9.94 -17.82
CA GLU A 266 2.30 -9.69 -18.82
C GLU A 266 3.71 -10.00 -18.30
N ILE A 267 3.90 -10.12 -16.99
CA ILE A 267 5.22 -10.29 -16.35
C ILE A 267 5.49 -11.77 -15.95
N SER A 268 4.57 -12.69 -16.24
CA SER A 268 4.70 -14.09 -15.85
C SER A 268 5.15 -15.01 -17.03
#